data_9352d009a87eb1e820471f7697968477
#
_entry.id   9352d009a87eb1e820471f7697968477
#
_cell.length_a   1.000
_cell.length_b   1.000
_cell.length_c   1.000
_cell.angle_alpha   90.00
_cell.angle_beta   90.00
_cell.angle_gamma   90.00
#
_symmetry.space_group_name_H-M   'P 1'
#
loop_
_entity.id
_entity.type
_entity.pdbx_description
1 polymer ?
#
loop_
_entity_poly.entity_id
_entity_poly.type
_entity_poly.pdbx_seq_one_letter_code
_entity_poly.pdbx_strand_id
1 'polypeptide(L)'
;MAVSVEKIEKACVDAKDKLVQLNIEEQLVSELEWCLGSYANDKNPEGLITKGKEALEALKEFKKSNTRKVSKKLIDDLSKAFA
;
A
#
# COMPACT_ATOMS: atom_id res chain seq x y z
N MET A 1 11.52 -7.45 16.00
CA MET A 1 10.86 -8.58 15.34
C MET A 1 10.67 -8.29 13.86
N ALA A 2 10.94 -9.24 13.01
CA ALA A 2 10.83 -9.02 11.58
C ALA A 2 9.38 -8.81 11.14
N VAL A 3 9.17 -7.89 10.20
CA VAL A 3 7.86 -7.68 9.61
C VAL A 3 7.56 -8.87 8.69
N SER A 4 6.35 -9.40 8.75
CA SER A 4 5.96 -10.50 7.89
C SER A 4 5.86 -10.06 6.43
N VAL A 5 6.58 -10.73 5.54
CA VAL A 5 6.53 -10.43 4.11
C VAL A 5 5.13 -10.64 3.56
N GLU A 6 4.42 -11.64 4.05
CA GLU A 6 3.05 -11.90 3.63
C GLU A 6 2.12 -10.74 3.98
N LYS A 7 2.33 -10.13 5.15
CA LYS A 7 1.56 -8.96 5.56
C LYS A 7 1.88 -7.75 4.69
N ILE A 8 3.15 -7.60 4.33
CA ILE A 8 3.58 -6.52 3.44
C ILE A 8 2.91 -6.68 2.07
N GLU A 9 2.95 -7.87 1.53
CA GLU A 9 2.33 -8.15 0.23
C GLU A 9 0.83 -7.86 0.27
N LYS A 10 0.14 -8.35 1.28
CA LYS A 10 -1.30 -8.10 1.44
C LYS A 10 -1.59 -6.62 1.61
N ALA A 11 -0.77 -5.93 2.39
CA ALA A 11 -0.95 -4.49 2.60
C ALA A 11 -0.79 -3.72 1.29
N CYS A 12 0.17 -4.11 0.46
CA CYS A 12 0.36 -3.48 -0.85
C CYS A 12 -0.85 -3.71 -1.75
N VAL A 13 -1.41 -4.92 -1.75
CA VAL A 13 -2.60 -5.22 -2.52
C VAL A 13 -3.79 -4.39 -2.02
N ASP A 14 -3.99 -4.34 -0.71
CA ASP A 14 -5.08 -3.58 -0.12
C ASP A 14 -4.94 -2.09 -0.42
N ALA A 15 -3.73 -1.54 -0.30
CA ALA A 15 -3.48 -0.13 -0.60
C ALA A 15 -3.72 0.17 -2.07
N LYS A 16 -3.22 -0.70 -2.95
CA LYS A 16 -3.41 -0.55 -4.39
C LYS A 16 -4.89 -0.57 -4.74
N ASP A 17 -5.63 -1.56 -4.22
CA ASP A 17 -7.06 -1.68 -4.50
C ASP A 17 -7.82 -0.44 -4.04
N LYS A 18 -7.44 0.11 -2.89
CA LYS A 18 -8.09 1.31 -2.39
C LYS A 18 -7.80 2.51 -3.29
N LEU A 19 -6.56 2.67 -3.73
CA LEU A 19 -6.20 3.75 -4.66
C LEU A 19 -6.98 3.64 -5.97
N VAL A 20 -7.13 2.42 -6.49
CA VAL A 20 -7.93 2.17 -7.69
C VAL A 20 -9.39 2.55 -7.45
N GLN A 21 -9.94 2.14 -6.32
CA GLN A 21 -11.32 2.46 -5.96
C GLN A 21 -11.56 3.96 -5.88
N LEU A 22 -10.58 4.70 -5.34
CA LEU A 22 -10.67 6.15 -5.21
C LEU A 22 -10.32 6.88 -6.51
N ASN A 23 -9.77 6.16 -7.48
CA ASN A 23 -9.35 6.71 -8.77
C ASN A 23 -8.31 7.81 -8.61
N ILE A 24 -7.32 7.57 -7.73
CA ILE A 24 -6.23 8.49 -7.47
C ILE A 24 -4.90 7.75 -7.62
N GLU A 25 -3.81 8.52 -7.77
CA GLU A 25 -2.44 8.00 -7.77
C GLU A 25 -2.24 6.87 -8.79
N GLU A 26 -2.70 7.08 -10.03
CA GLU A 26 -2.62 6.06 -11.09
C GLU A 26 -1.20 5.57 -11.33
N GLN A 27 -0.22 6.46 -11.28
CA GLN A 27 1.18 6.08 -11.47
C GLN A 27 1.64 5.18 -10.34
N LEU A 28 1.31 5.53 -9.11
CA LEU A 28 1.68 4.73 -7.94
C LEU A 28 1.01 3.36 -8.00
N VAL A 29 -0.23 3.29 -8.45
CA VAL A 29 -0.93 2.02 -8.65
C VAL A 29 -0.15 1.13 -9.62
N SER A 30 0.28 1.69 -10.76
CA SER A 30 1.06 0.95 -11.74
C SER A 30 2.38 0.47 -11.16
N GLU A 31 3.04 1.32 -10.37
CA GLU A 31 4.30 0.96 -9.72
C GLU A 31 4.10 -0.16 -8.70
N LEU A 32 3.00 -0.11 -7.94
CA LEU A 32 2.68 -1.18 -7.00
C LEU A 32 2.42 -2.51 -7.70
N GLU A 33 1.68 -2.47 -8.81
CA GLU A 33 1.42 -3.68 -9.60
C GLU A 33 2.73 -4.28 -10.11
N TRP A 34 3.62 -3.43 -10.60
CA TRP A 34 4.92 -3.88 -11.09
C TRP A 34 5.75 -4.50 -9.96
N CYS A 35 5.76 -3.85 -8.79
CA CYS A 35 6.50 -4.36 -7.63
C CYS A 35 5.95 -5.68 -7.14
N LEU A 36 4.62 -5.86 -7.15
CA LEU A 36 4.01 -7.12 -6.76
C LEU A 36 4.39 -8.24 -7.73
N GLY A 37 4.41 -7.95 -9.03
CA GLY A 37 4.85 -8.92 -10.03
C GLY A 37 6.32 -9.27 -9.89
N SER A 38 7.17 -8.28 -9.68
CA SER A 38 8.60 -8.49 -9.47
C SER A 38 8.87 -9.31 -8.22
N TYR A 39 8.13 -9.03 -7.14
CA TYR A 39 8.25 -9.78 -5.89
C TYR A 39 7.92 -11.26 -6.10
N ALA A 40 6.92 -11.56 -6.92
CA ALA A 40 6.55 -12.94 -7.20
C ALA A 40 7.71 -13.72 -7.83
N ASN A 41 8.59 -13.02 -8.57
CA ASN A 41 9.74 -13.66 -9.22
C ASN A 41 10.96 -13.76 -8.31
N ASP A 42 11.36 -12.67 -7.65
CA ASP A 42 12.62 -12.63 -6.91
C ASP A 42 12.47 -12.65 -5.39
N LYS A 43 11.24 -12.54 -4.89
CA LYS A 43 10.94 -12.55 -3.45
C LYS A 43 11.63 -11.43 -2.66
N ASN A 44 11.99 -10.33 -3.32
CA ASN A 44 12.60 -9.19 -2.67
C ASN A 44 11.52 -8.18 -2.27
N PRO A 45 11.25 -7.99 -0.96
CA PRO A 45 10.16 -7.12 -0.51
C PRO A 45 10.52 -5.64 -0.45
N GLU A 46 11.76 -5.25 -0.76
CA GLU A 46 12.17 -3.85 -0.63
C GLU A 46 11.30 -2.89 -1.46
N GLY A 47 11.01 -3.26 -2.71
CA GLY A 47 10.16 -2.45 -3.57
C GLY A 47 8.75 -2.33 -3.01
N LEU A 48 8.22 -3.42 -2.48
CA LEU A 48 6.89 -3.42 -1.87
C LEU A 48 6.85 -2.50 -0.65
N ILE A 49 7.88 -2.55 0.18
CA ILE A 49 7.94 -1.70 1.38
C ILE A 49 7.99 -0.23 0.96
N THR A 50 8.87 0.12 0.02
CA THR A 50 9.03 1.49 -0.42
C THR A 50 7.73 2.05 -1.04
N LYS A 51 7.17 1.32 -1.99
CA LYS A 51 5.95 1.78 -2.66
C LYS A 51 4.73 1.68 -1.77
N GLY A 52 4.70 0.68 -0.90
CA GLY A 52 3.62 0.54 0.07
C GLY A 52 3.56 1.71 1.04
N LYS A 53 4.73 2.19 1.50
CA LYS A 53 4.79 3.36 2.36
C LYS A 53 4.32 4.61 1.62
N GLU A 54 4.67 4.75 0.35
CA GLU A 54 4.18 5.86 -0.48
C GLU A 54 2.67 5.81 -0.62
N ALA A 55 2.12 4.62 -0.84
CA ALA A 55 0.67 4.43 -0.93
C ALA A 55 -0.02 4.80 0.38
N LEU A 56 0.57 4.40 1.50
CA LEU A 56 0.04 4.75 2.82
C LEU A 56 0.01 6.26 3.02
N GLU A 57 1.08 6.94 2.65
CA GLU A 57 1.13 8.41 2.77
C GLU A 57 0.07 9.07 1.86
N ALA A 58 -0.09 8.57 0.64
CA ALA A 58 -1.11 9.08 -0.28
C ALA A 58 -2.51 8.91 0.33
N LEU A 59 -2.78 7.76 0.93
CA LEU A 59 -4.07 7.50 1.57
C LEU A 59 -4.29 8.39 2.79
N LYS A 60 -3.24 8.63 3.59
CA LYS A 60 -3.33 9.54 4.74
C LYS A 60 -3.66 10.96 4.28
N GLU A 61 -3.00 11.44 3.23
CA GLU A 61 -3.27 12.77 2.70
C GLU A 61 -4.70 12.87 2.15
N PHE A 62 -5.13 11.86 1.42
CA PHE A 62 -6.48 11.83 0.87
C PHE A 62 -7.52 11.84 1.99
N LYS A 63 -7.24 11.10 3.07
CA LYS A 63 -8.16 11.01 4.21
C LYS A 63 -8.37 12.36 4.89
N LYS A 64 -7.39 13.24 4.89
CA LYS A 64 -7.52 14.57 5.51
C LYS A 64 -8.67 15.35 4.90
N SER A 65 -8.89 15.21 3.59
CA SER A 65 -9.95 15.91 2.88
C SER A 65 -11.20 15.06 2.69
N ASN A 66 -11.08 13.74 2.81
CA ASN A 66 -12.15 12.79 2.50
C ASN A 66 -12.22 11.70 3.57
N THR A 67 -12.51 12.10 4.81
CA THR A 67 -12.43 11.21 5.98
C THR A 67 -13.33 9.98 5.87
N ARG A 68 -14.42 10.07 5.13
CA ARG A 68 -15.35 8.94 4.98
C ARG A 68 -14.93 7.92 3.92
N LYS A 69 -14.04 8.32 3.00
CA LYS A 69 -13.63 7.46 1.89
C LYS A 69 -12.48 6.54 2.24
N VAL A 70 -11.72 6.88 3.29
CA VAL A 70 -10.59 6.06 3.76
C VAL A 70 -10.82 5.80 5.25
N SER A 71 -10.95 4.54 5.64
CA SER A 71 -11.20 4.21 7.03
C SER A 71 -9.92 4.32 7.86
N LYS A 72 -10.07 4.69 9.13
CA LYS A 72 -8.97 4.71 10.07
C LYS A 72 -8.38 3.31 10.23
N LYS A 73 -9.24 2.29 10.23
CA LYS A 73 -8.79 0.91 10.36
C LYS A 73 -7.83 0.52 9.25
N LEU A 74 -8.13 0.91 8.01
CA LEU A 74 -7.25 0.63 6.89
C LEU A 74 -5.89 1.29 7.09
N ILE A 75 -5.87 2.56 7.48
CA ILE A 75 -4.63 3.29 7.74
C ILE A 75 -3.82 2.59 8.85
N ASP A 76 -4.50 2.22 9.94
CA ASP A 76 -3.84 1.55 11.06
C ASP A 76 -3.25 0.19 10.63
N ASP A 77 -4.01 -0.58 9.87
CA ASP A 77 -3.55 -1.89 9.38
C ASP A 77 -2.34 -1.75 8.47
N LEU A 78 -2.37 -0.78 7.55
CA LEU A 78 -1.24 -0.52 6.66
C LEU A 78 -0.03 -0.04 7.44
N SER A 79 -0.23 0.85 8.41
CA SER A 79 0.85 1.36 9.25
C SER A 79 1.55 0.22 10.00
N LYS A 80 0.78 -0.73 10.52
CA LYS A 80 1.34 -1.90 11.21
C LYS A 80 2.12 -2.79 10.26
N ALA A 81 1.64 -2.97 9.04
CA ALA A 81 2.30 -3.83 8.06
C ALA A 81 3.64 -3.26 7.61
N PHE A 82 3.76 -1.94 7.54
CA PHE A 82 4.99 -1.27 7.08
C PHE A 82 5.84 -0.71 8.22
N ALA A 83 5.44 -0.94 9.44
CA ALA A 83 6.18 -0.45 10.60
C ALA A 83 7.52 -1.17 10.79
#